data_8e8ea30ad71b9a87c065938a6756c6e4
#
_entry.id   8e8ea30ad71b9a87c065938a6756c6e4
#
_cell.length_a   1.000
_cell.length_b   1.000
_cell.length_c   1.000
_cell.angle_alpha   90.00
_cell.angle_beta   90.00
_cell.angle_gamma   90.00
#
_symmetry.space_group_name_H-M   'P 1'
#
loop_
_entity.id
_entity.type
_entity.pdbx_description
1 polymer ?
#
loop_
_entity_poly.entity_id
_entity_poly.type
_entity_poly.pdbx_seq_one_letter_code
_entity_poly.pdbx_strand_id
1 'polypeptide(L)'
;MKHKVKVTVIGKKLYPELQQQYCADPNSGMCPCYNVGDEFIFERDEQNDHFWHGGLNTLVKTTADPNTVAGGPKMPHCSEAWDAISRYIYTGLQGGSIMKGRMKHENEMICCCSDGTRPVIFKVERIDEE
;
A
#
# COMPACT_ATOMS: atom_id res chain seq x y z
N MET A 1 -11.14 17.96 -13.43
CA MET A 1 -11.27 17.05 -12.27
C MET A 1 -9.92 16.49 -11.92
N LYS A 2 -9.57 16.54 -10.67
CA LYS A 2 -8.30 16.01 -10.16
C LYS A 2 -8.55 14.63 -9.56
N HIS A 3 -7.65 13.71 -9.82
CA HIS A 3 -7.70 12.36 -9.26
C HIS A 3 -6.55 12.17 -8.27
N LYS A 4 -6.91 11.64 -7.11
CA LYS A 4 -5.96 11.21 -6.10
C LYS A 4 -6.15 9.73 -5.88
N VAL A 5 -5.16 9.09 -5.29
CA VAL A 5 -5.31 7.71 -4.83
C VAL A 5 -4.93 7.63 -3.37
N LYS A 6 -5.79 7.02 -2.60
CA LYS A 6 -5.56 6.76 -1.18
C LYS A 6 -5.38 5.28 -0.96
N VAL A 7 -4.30 4.92 -0.30
CA VAL A 7 -4.03 3.55 0.11
C VAL A 7 -4.16 3.48 1.62
N THR A 8 -4.98 2.55 2.11
CA THR A 8 -5.22 2.37 3.53
C THR A 8 -4.86 0.94 3.92
N VAL A 9 -4.11 0.77 5.00
CA VAL A 9 -3.87 -0.54 5.59
C VAL A 9 -5.12 -0.95 6.36
N ILE A 10 -5.84 -1.96 5.87
CA ILE A 10 -7.11 -2.39 6.47
C ILE A 10 -7.00 -3.68 7.26
N GLY A 11 -5.89 -4.39 7.15
CA GLY A 11 -5.71 -5.62 7.91
C GLY A 11 -4.29 -6.13 7.84
N LYS A 12 -3.97 -7.00 8.79
CA LYS A 12 -2.71 -7.74 8.85
C LYS A 12 -3.02 -9.16 9.25
N LYS A 13 -2.32 -10.11 8.65
CA LYS A 13 -2.49 -11.53 8.97
C LYS A 13 -1.14 -12.14 9.30
N LEU A 14 -1.21 -13.25 10.03
CA LEU A 14 -0.04 -14.03 10.37
C LEU A 14 -0.39 -15.50 10.19
N TYR A 15 0.49 -16.22 9.52
CA TYR A 15 0.39 -17.66 9.35
C TYR A 15 1.57 -18.32 10.06
N PRO A 16 1.47 -18.58 11.38
CA PRO A 16 2.57 -19.11 12.17
C PRO A 16 3.11 -20.44 11.65
N GLU A 17 2.21 -21.27 11.15
CA GLU A 17 2.59 -22.59 10.59
C GLU A 17 3.50 -22.46 9.38
N LEU A 18 3.29 -21.43 8.56
CA LEU A 18 4.15 -21.18 7.40
C LEU A 18 5.50 -20.64 7.83
N GLN A 19 5.52 -19.78 8.84
CA GLN A 19 6.78 -19.27 9.38
C GLN A 19 7.59 -20.38 10.04
N GLN A 20 6.93 -21.25 10.78
CA GLN A 20 7.59 -22.41 11.41
C GLN A 20 8.24 -23.33 10.38
N GLN A 21 7.57 -23.52 9.26
CA GLN A 21 8.02 -24.46 8.25
C GLN A 21 9.07 -23.87 7.30
N TYR A 22 8.97 -22.59 6.96
CA TYR A 22 9.73 -22.03 5.84
C TYR A 22 10.64 -20.85 6.19
N CYS A 23 10.38 -20.11 7.26
CA CYS A 23 11.18 -18.93 7.57
C CYS A 23 12.46 -19.28 8.31
N ALA A 24 13.52 -18.54 8.03
CA ALA A 24 14.79 -18.69 8.76
C ALA A 24 14.61 -18.40 10.24
N ASP A 25 13.77 -17.41 10.58
CA ASP A 25 13.31 -17.17 11.94
C ASP A 25 11.85 -17.59 12.04
N PRO A 26 11.57 -18.76 12.63
CA PRO A 26 10.19 -19.24 12.72
C PRO A 26 9.29 -18.42 13.63
N ASN A 27 9.85 -17.49 14.40
CA ASN A 27 9.13 -16.63 15.31
C ASN A 27 9.17 -15.17 14.89
N SER A 28 9.34 -14.88 13.59
CA SER A 28 9.44 -13.51 13.10
C SER A 28 8.17 -12.68 13.31
N GLY A 29 7.00 -13.31 13.36
CA GLY A 29 5.75 -12.64 13.71
C GLY A 29 5.14 -11.82 12.57
N MET A 30 4.22 -10.93 12.93
CA MET A 30 3.54 -10.06 11.97
C MET A 30 4.49 -9.04 11.35
N CYS A 31 4.11 -8.51 10.18
CA CYS A 31 4.87 -7.47 9.51
C CYS A 31 5.06 -6.25 10.43
N PRO A 32 6.30 -5.82 10.66
CA PRO A 32 6.56 -4.66 11.53
C PRO A 32 6.45 -3.32 10.82
N CYS A 33 6.30 -3.30 9.49
CA CYS A 33 6.40 -2.07 8.70
C CYS A 33 5.14 -1.22 8.73
N TYR A 34 3.98 -1.83 8.91
CA TYR A 34 2.70 -1.13 8.79
C TYR A 34 1.79 -1.45 9.96
N ASN A 35 0.93 -0.47 10.29
CA ASN A 35 -0.13 -0.63 11.27
C ASN A 35 -1.48 -0.47 10.58
N VAL A 36 -2.49 -1.20 11.06
CA VAL A 36 -3.86 -1.04 10.56
C VAL A 36 -4.29 0.42 10.79
N GLY A 37 -4.83 1.04 9.76
CA GLY A 37 -5.21 2.44 9.78
C GLY A 37 -4.19 3.38 9.15
N ASP A 38 -2.99 2.91 8.83
CA ASP A 38 -2.01 3.74 8.10
C ASP A 38 -2.57 4.12 6.74
N GLU A 39 -2.35 5.39 6.35
CA GLU A 39 -2.83 5.92 5.08
C GLU A 39 -1.70 6.55 4.28
N PHE A 40 -1.80 6.41 2.96
CA PHE A 40 -0.86 6.98 2.01
C PHE A 40 -1.67 7.68 0.92
N ILE A 41 -1.35 8.95 0.64
CA ILE A 41 -2.04 9.73 -0.39
C ILE A 41 -1.07 9.96 -1.54
N PHE A 42 -1.52 9.66 -2.75
CA PHE A 42 -0.75 9.84 -3.98
C PHE A 42 -1.44 10.87 -4.84
N GLU A 43 -0.66 11.84 -5.32
CA GLU A 43 -1.15 12.90 -6.20
C GLU A 43 -0.17 13.06 -7.36
N ARG A 44 -0.69 13.37 -8.54
CA ARG A 44 0.16 13.79 -9.65
C ARG A 44 0.50 15.25 -9.51
N ASP A 45 1.77 15.55 -9.68
CA ASP A 45 2.22 16.91 -9.87
C ASP A 45 2.30 17.16 -11.38
N GLU A 46 1.40 17.97 -11.90
CA GLU A 46 1.33 18.26 -13.33
C GLU A 46 2.60 18.92 -13.86
N GLN A 47 3.34 19.61 -12.99
CA GLN A 47 4.56 20.31 -13.39
C GLN A 47 5.79 19.40 -13.30
N ASN A 48 5.69 18.31 -12.58
CA ASN A 48 6.87 17.49 -12.29
C ASN A 48 6.45 16.05 -11.98
N ASP A 49 6.39 15.24 -13.01
CA ASP A 49 5.90 13.86 -12.91
C ASP A 49 6.94 12.91 -12.29
N HIS A 50 7.51 13.27 -11.15
CA HIS A 50 8.45 12.41 -10.43
C HIS A 50 7.88 11.03 -10.12
N PHE A 51 6.59 10.98 -9.93
CA PHE A 51 5.91 9.72 -9.64
C PHE A 51 6.16 8.67 -10.74
N TRP A 52 6.16 9.11 -12.00
CA TRP A 52 6.33 8.20 -13.15
C TRP A 52 7.76 7.68 -13.29
N HIS A 53 8.72 8.42 -12.80
CA HIS A 53 10.13 8.14 -13.03
C HIS A 53 10.89 7.66 -11.80
N GLY A 54 10.56 8.19 -10.64
CA GLY A 54 11.32 7.92 -9.42
C GLY A 54 10.89 6.68 -8.70
N GLY A 55 9.62 6.62 -8.35
CA GLY A 55 9.08 5.54 -7.53
C GLY A 55 9.60 5.47 -6.10
N LEU A 56 10.62 6.25 -5.78
CA LEU A 56 11.23 6.26 -4.46
C LEU A 56 10.39 7.09 -3.50
N ASN A 57 10.32 6.66 -2.26
CA ASN A 57 9.60 7.34 -1.19
C ASN A 57 8.10 7.46 -1.42
N THR A 58 7.55 6.65 -2.29
CA THR A 58 6.13 6.72 -2.64
C THR A 58 5.22 6.17 -1.55
N LEU A 59 5.75 5.37 -0.63
CA LEU A 59 4.98 4.82 0.48
C LEU A 59 5.24 5.53 1.81
N VAL A 60 5.49 6.83 1.76
CA VAL A 60 5.62 7.64 2.98
C VAL A 60 4.23 7.88 3.56
N LYS A 61 4.04 7.54 4.83
CA LYS A 61 2.76 7.71 5.50
C LYS A 61 2.37 9.17 5.60
N THR A 62 1.11 9.46 5.34
CA THR A 62 0.59 10.82 5.40
C THR A 62 -0.18 11.12 6.67
N THR A 63 -0.67 10.11 7.37
CA THR A 63 -1.54 10.28 8.53
C THR A 63 -1.00 9.71 9.82
N ALA A 64 -0.18 8.67 9.75
CA ALA A 64 0.37 8.04 10.94
C ALA A 64 1.64 8.77 11.41
N ASP A 65 1.86 8.77 12.72
CA ASP A 65 3.12 9.23 13.28
C ASP A 65 4.23 8.30 12.79
N PRO A 66 5.23 8.81 12.03
CA PRO A 66 6.30 7.96 11.51
C PRO A 66 7.11 7.28 12.62
N ASN A 67 7.05 7.79 13.84
CA ASN A 67 7.74 7.18 14.97
C ASN A 67 7.05 5.92 15.50
N THR A 68 5.82 5.67 15.09
CA THR A 68 5.10 4.47 15.48
C THR A 68 5.34 3.30 14.54
N VAL A 69 6.07 3.52 13.47
CA VAL A 69 6.38 2.45 12.51
C VAL A 69 7.46 1.57 13.11
N ALA A 70 7.19 0.29 13.25
CA ALA A 70 8.19 -0.68 13.66
C ALA A 70 9.28 -0.70 12.58
N GLY A 71 10.54 -0.71 13.01
CA GLY A 71 11.66 -0.59 12.08
C GLY A 71 12.19 0.82 11.93
N GLY A 72 11.60 1.79 12.66
CA GLY A 72 12.11 3.14 12.75
C GLY A 72 11.18 4.19 12.17
N PRO A 73 11.51 5.47 12.36
CA PRO A 73 10.64 6.59 12.01
C PRO A 73 10.44 6.76 10.49
N LYS A 74 11.24 6.11 9.69
CA LYS A 74 11.15 6.25 8.24
C LYS A 74 11.33 4.90 7.57
N MET A 75 10.26 4.15 7.50
CA MET A 75 10.19 3.06 6.56
C MET A 75 9.62 3.67 5.26
N PRO A 76 10.48 4.24 4.41
CA PRO A 76 9.99 5.03 3.28
C PRO A 76 9.38 4.19 2.18
N HIS A 77 9.73 2.92 2.13
CA HIS A 77 9.30 2.09 1.02
C HIS A 77 9.39 0.61 1.36
N CYS A 78 8.39 -0.14 0.91
CA CYS A 78 8.40 -1.59 0.95
C CYS A 78 8.13 -2.11 -0.46
N SER A 79 9.12 -2.75 -1.09
CA SER A 79 8.98 -3.23 -2.46
C SER A 79 7.91 -4.32 -2.60
N GLU A 80 7.73 -5.15 -1.58
CA GLU A 80 6.71 -6.20 -1.60
C GLU A 80 5.30 -5.62 -1.63
N ALA A 81 5.07 -4.53 -0.88
CA ALA A 81 3.80 -3.81 -0.92
C ALA A 81 3.66 -3.04 -2.24
N TRP A 82 4.71 -2.34 -2.65
CA TRP A 82 4.69 -1.53 -3.86
C TRP A 82 4.36 -2.34 -5.11
N ASP A 83 4.96 -3.52 -5.24
CA ASP A 83 4.71 -4.41 -6.37
C ASP A 83 3.24 -4.81 -6.48
N ALA A 84 2.56 -4.92 -5.34
CA ALA A 84 1.15 -5.30 -5.32
C ALA A 84 0.22 -4.13 -5.65
N ILE A 85 0.52 -2.93 -5.13
CA ILE A 85 -0.43 -1.80 -5.17
C ILE A 85 -0.17 -0.80 -6.28
N SER A 86 1.06 -0.73 -6.82
CA SER A 86 1.46 0.33 -7.74
C SER A 86 0.60 0.42 -9.00
N ARG A 87 0.26 -0.71 -9.58
CA ARG A 87 -0.57 -0.75 -10.80
C ARG A 87 -1.92 -0.09 -10.59
N TYR A 88 -2.50 -0.28 -9.42
CA TYR A 88 -3.81 0.30 -9.10
C TYR A 88 -3.69 1.80 -8.82
N ILE A 89 -2.58 2.22 -8.24
CA ILE A 89 -2.30 3.64 -8.01
C ILE A 89 -2.15 4.36 -9.34
N TYR A 90 -1.38 3.82 -10.28
CA TYR A 90 -1.21 4.43 -11.60
C TYR A 90 -2.54 4.56 -12.32
N THR A 91 -3.35 3.52 -12.30
CA THR A 91 -4.66 3.53 -12.93
C THR A 91 -5.56 4.60 -12.31
N GLY A 92 -5.60 4.66 -10.99
CA GLY A 92 -6.43 5.63 -10.28
C GLY A 92 -6.02 7.06 -10.54
N LEU A 93 -4.72 7.35 -10.58
CA LEU A 93 -4.24 8.70 -10.84
C LEU A 93 -4.64 9.22 -12.22
N GLN A 94 -4.89 8.33 -13.16
CA GLN A 94 -5.32 8.67 -14.51
C GLN A 94 -6.85 8.71 -14.65
N GLY A 95 -7.58 8.50 -13.56
CA GLY A 95 -9.05 8.53 -13.57
C GLY A 95 -9.70 7.26 -14.09
N GLY A 96 -8.91 6.19 -14.26
CA GLY A 96 -9.43 4.93 -14.75
C GLY A 96 -10.18 4.13 -13.68
N SER A 97 -10.99 3.17 -14.13
CA SER A 97 -11.59 2.17 -13.26
C SER A 97 -10.49 1.27 -12.71
N ILE A 98 -10.44 1.12 -11.41
CA ILE A 98 -9.40 0.30 -10.80
C ILE A 98 -9.71 -1.20 -10.97
N MET A 99 -10.91 -1.64 -10.55
CA MET A 99 -11.31 -3.04 -10.75
C MET A 99 -12.80 -3.16 -10.99
N LYS A 100 -13.24 -2.60 -12.11
CA LYS A 100 -14.64 -2.69 -12.52
C LYS A 100 -15.07 -4.15 -12.72
N GLY A 101 -16.20 -4.49 -12.14
CA GLY A 101 -16.78 -5.83 -12.27
C GLY A 101 -16.23 -6.84 -11.27
N ARG A 102 -15.10 -6.56 -10.65
CA ARG A 102 -14.52 -7.42 -9.61
C ARG A 102 -14.88 -6.94 -8.22
N MET A 103 -14.76 -5.61 -7.98
CA MET A 103 -15.11 -5.00 -6.70
C MET A 103 -16.50 -4.39 -6.78
N LYS A 104 -17.12 -4.17 -5.61
CA LYS A 104 -18.44 -3.51 -5.56
C LYS A 104 -18.38 -2.11 -6.17
N HIS A 105 -17.27 -1.41 -5.94
CA HIS A 105 -17.05 -0.06 -6.47
C HIS A 105 -15.84 -0.10 -7.40
N GLU A 106 -16.00 0.42 -8.60
CA GLU A 106 -14.96 0.35 -9.61
C GLU A 106 -13.73 1.20 -9.29
N ASN A 107 -13.86 2.11 -8.32
CA ASN A 107 -12.76 2.99 -7.94
C ASN A 107 -11.85 2.41 -6.85
N GLU A 108 -12.00 1.12 -6.51
CA GLU A 108 -11.19 0.54 -5.44
C GLU A 108 -10.74 -0.88 -5.73
N MET A 109 -9.70 -1.30 -5.02
CA MET A 109 -9.22 -2.68 -5.01
C MET A 109 -8.71 -3.04 -3.62
N ILE A 110 -8.94 -4.27 -3.22
CA ILE A 110 -8.36 -4.87 -2.02
C ILE A 110 -7.27 -5.83 -2.46
N CYS A 111 -6.05 -5.59 -2.01
CA CYS A 111 -4.90 -6.42 -2.36
C CYS A 111 -3.97 -6.57 -1.16
N CYS A 112 -2.93 -7.36 -1.29
CA CYS A 112 -1.98 -7.58 -0.21
C CYS A 112 -0.55 -7.59 -0.75
N CYS A 113 0.41 -7.40 0.15
CA CYS A 113 1.82 -7.52 -0.20
C CYS A 113 2.18 -8.96 -0.57
N SER A 114 3.40 -9.16 -1.08
CA SER A 114 3.83 -10.47 -1.58
C SER A 114 4.31 -11.43 -0.49
N ASP A 115 4.39 -11.01 0.78
CA ASP A 115 4.81 -11.91 1.86
C ASP A 115 3.63 -12.80 2.29
N GLY A 116 3.66 -14.06 1.85
CA GLY A 116 2.59 -15.01 2.14
C GLY A 116 2.52 -15.46 3.58
N THR A 117 3.54 -15.22 4.40
CA THR A 117 3.56 -15.66 5.80
C THR A 117 2.98 -14.63 6.75
N ARG A 118 3.02 -13.34 6.37
CA ARG A 118 2.52 -12.23 7.19
C ARG A 118 1.96 -11.11 6.32
N PRO A 119 0.94 -11.38 5.50
CA PRO A 119 0.45 -10.40 4.55
C PRO A 119 -0.19 -9.19 5.22
N VAL A 120 0.06 -8.02 4.62
CA VAL A 120 -0.60 -6.77 4.96
C VAL A 120 -1.63 -6.50 3.88
N ILE A 121 -2.86 -6.19 4.29
CA ILE A 121 -3.99 -6.00 3.37
C ILE A 121 -4.20 -4.51 3.16
N PHE A 122 -4.26 -4.11 1.91
CA PHE A 122 -4.42 -2.71 1.50
C PHE A 122 -5.72 -2.50 0.77
N LYS A 123 -6.34 -1.35 1.01
CA LYS A 123 -7.41 -0.82 0.18
C LYS A 123 -6.83 0.32 -0.65
N VAL A 124 -6.91 0.20 -1.96
CA VAL A 124 -6.48 1.23 -2.91
C VAL A 124 -7.75 1.85 -3.48
N GLU A 125 -7.91 3.17 -3.35
CA GLU A 125 -9.12 3.83 -3.83
C GLU A 125 -8.80 5.15 -4.54
N ARG A 126 -9.49 5.37 -5.67
CA ARG A 126 -9.43 6.64 -6.37
C ARG A 126 -10.39 7.62 -5.71
N ILE A 127 -9.92 8.85 -5.51
CA ILE A 127 -10.72 9.96 -4.99
C ILE A 127 -10.71 11.04 -6.06
N ASP A 128 -11.90 11.47 -6.45
CA ASP A 128 -12.07 12.50 -7.47
C ASP A 128 -12.40 13.83 -6.81
N GLU A 129 -11.69 14.89 -7.20
CA GLU A 129 -11.88 16.24 -6.68
C GLU A 129 -12.07 17.21 -7.83
N GLU A 130 -12.94 18.16 -7.63
CA GLU A 130 -13.16 19.25 -8.59
C GLU A 130 -11.99 20.27 -8.60
#